data_d1e2a7e7d51e837ff55d7a887f009379
#
_entry.id   d1e2a7e7d51e837ff55d7a887f009379
#
_cell.length_a   1.000
_cell.length_b   1.000
_cell.length_c   1.000
_cell.angle_alpha   90.00
_cell.angle_beta   90.00
_cell.angle_gamma   90.00
#
_symmetry.space_group_name_H-M   'P 1'
#
loop_
_entity.id
_entity.type
_entity.pdbx_description
1 polymer ?
#
loop_
_entity_poly.entity_id
_entity_poly.type
_entity_poly.pdbx_seq_one_letter_code
_entity_poly.pdbx_strand_id
1 'polypeptide(L)'
;MALLEVSGINVFYGRVQALRGVSLSINAGEIVALIGSNGAGKTTTLRTISGLNHATTGRVVFDGRDISAAPAHDTVRAGIGHAPEGRRLFPRMIVLDNLMMGTYSRKDRQGIPSDIARVYELFPRLKERTKQLAGTLSGGEQQMLAIGRALMARPKLLMLDEPSLGLAPILCETIFRVLTEINAQGTPILLVEQNATKALDVAHRAYVLETGSIVQTGTGKELLSSPDVQRAYLGM
;
A
#
# COMPACT_ATOMS: atom_id res chain seq x y z
N MET A 1 -0.99 4.35 20.84
CA MET A 1 -1.99 4.96 19.95
C MET A 1 -1.75 4.44 18.54
N ALA A 2 -2.83 4.16 17.80
CA ALA A 2 -2.71 3.75 16.41
C ALA A 2 -2.09 4.89 15.57
N LEU A 3 -1.25 4.55 14.59
CA LEU A 3 -0.70 5.50 13.62
C LEU A 3 -1.77 5.93 12.62
N LEU A 4 -2.58 4.96 12.15
CA LEU A 4 -3.77 5.19 11.32
C LEU A 4 -4.99 4.60 12.02
N GLU A 5 -6.07 5.35 12.06
CA GLU A 5 -7.37 4.90 12.52
C GLU A 5 -8.44 5.31 11.51
N VAL A 6 -9.16 4.33 11.00
CA VAL A 6 -10.31 4.49 10.12
C VAL A 6 -11.54 4.03 10.88
N SER A 7 -12.53 4.90 11.03
CA SER A 7 -13.70 4.64 11.88
C SER A 7 -14.99 4.85 11.09
N GLY A 8 -15.68 3.76 10.79
CA GLY A 8 -17.04 3.75 10.25
C GLY A 8 -17.21 4.45 8.91
N ILE A 9 -16.20 4.41 8.02
CA ILE A 9 -16.28 5.12 6.73
C ILE A 9 -17.32 4.50 5.81
N ASN A 10 -18.15 5.36 5.23
CA ASN A 10 -19.06 5.03 4.15
C ASN A 10 -18.68 5.81 2.90
N VAL A 11 -18.58 5.13 1.76
CA VAL A 11 -18.17 5.75 0.49
C VAL A 11 -19.15 5.35 -0.60
N PHE A 12 -19.54 6.33 -1.42
CA PHE A 12 -20.47 6.13 -2.53
C PHE A 12 -19.84 6.61 -3.85
N TYR A 13 -20.11 5.89 -4.93
CA TYR A 13 -19.92 6.31 -6.30
C TYR A 13 -21.30 6.49 -6.93
N GLY A 14 -21.77 7.73 -6.95
CA GLY A 14 -23.14 8.03 -7.33
C GLY A 14 -24.13 7.35 -6.37
N ARG A 15 -24.92 6.41 -6.85
CA ARG A 15 -25.89 5.64 -6.03
C ARG A 15 -25.33 4.32 -5.48
N VAL A 16 -24.14 3.93 -5.90
CA VAL A 16 -23.54 2.66 -5.49
C VAL A 16 -22.68 2.87 -4.24
N GLN A 17 -23.05 2.20 -3.15
CA GLN A 17 -22.27 2.21 -1.92
C GLN A 17 -21.12 1.22 -2.04
N ALA A 18 -19.90 1.74 -2.08
CA ALA A 18 -18.66 0.96 -2.21
C ALA A 18 -18.08 0.54 -0.85
N LEU A 19 -18.23 1.36 0.19
CA LEU A 19 -17.82 1.02 1.56
C LEU A 19 -18.98 1.23 2.54
N ARG A 20 -19.12 0.33 3.51
CA ARG A 20 -20.22 0.25 4.45
C ARG A 20 -19.68 0.16 5.87
N GLY A 21 -19.47 1.30 6.53
CA GLY A 21 -19.03 1.35 7.92
C GLY A 21 -17.65 0.73 8.16
N VAL A 22 -16.74 0.80 7.18
CA VAL A 22 -15.41 0.19 7.27
C VAL A 22 -14.61 0.84 8.39
N SER A 23 -14.08 0.00 9.29
CA SER A 23 -13.21 0.41 10.39
C SER A 23 -11.95 -0.47 10.41
N LEU A 24 -10.77 0.14 10.48
CA LEU A 24 -9.49 -0.54 10.61
C LEU A 24 -8.48 0.36 11.32
N SER A 25 -7.43 -0.23 11.85
CA SER A 25 -6.34 0.52 12.49
C SER A 25 -4.98 -0.08 12.15
N ILE A 26 -3.95 0.75 12.18
CA ILE A 26 -2.55 0.36 11.97
C ILE A 26 -1.71 0.98 13.07
N ASN A 27 -0.90 0.18 13.75
CA ASN A 27 0.06 0.65 14.73
C ASN A 27 1.45 0.86 14.10
N ALA A 28 2.33 1.55 14.81
CA ALA A 28 3.73 1.64 14.39
C ALA A 28 4.36 0.24 14.31
N GLY A 29 5.18 0.01 13.29
CA GLY A 29 5.88 -1.27 13.08
C GLY A 29 5.03 -2.42 12.55
N GLU A 30 3.73 -2.24 12.29
CA GLU A 30 2.87 -3.32 11.77
C GLU A 30 2.86 -3.39 10.24
N ILE A 31 2.77 -4.63 9.72
CA ILE A 31 2.18 -4.91 8.40
C ILE A 31 0.73 -5.32 8.66
N VAL A 32 -0.20 -4.55 8.14
CA VAL A 32 -1.63 -4.85 8.17
C VAL A 32 -2.10 -5.17 6.76
N ALA A 33 -2.69 -6.34 6.56
CA ALA A 33 -3.27 -6.72 5.28
C ALA A 33 -4.78 -6.41 5.23
N LEU A 34 -5.24 -5.94 4.08
CA LEU A 34 -6.66 -5.85 3.73
C LEU A 34 -6.90 -6.76 2.53
N ILE A 35 -7.47 -7.93 2.78
CA ILE A 35 -7.75 -8.95 1.75
C ILE A 35 -9.22 -8.95 1.37
N GLY A 36 -9.53 -9.43 0.18
CA GLY A 36 -10.88 -9.53 -0.34
C GLY A 36 -10.90 -9.75 -1.84
N SER A 37 -12.02 -10.18 -2.37
CA SER A 37 -12.24 -10.38 -3.81
C SER A 37 -12.16 -9.07 -4.60
N ASN A 38 -12.11 -9.17 -5.93
CA ASN A 38 -12.22 -7.99 -6.80
C ASN A 38 -13.59 -7.33 -6.61
N GLY A 39 -13.58 -6.00 -6.50
CA GLY A 39 -14.80 -5.24 -6.23
C GLY A 39 -15.22 -5.18 -4.76
N ALA A 40 -14.51 -5.84 -3.82
CA ALA A 40 -14.84 -5.80 -2.40
C ALA A 40 -14.72 -4.40 -1.75
N GLY A 41 -13.99 -3.46 -2.38
CA GLY A 41 -13.79 -2.10 -1.85
C GLY A 41 -12.36 -1.79 -1.40
N LYS A 42 -11.40 -2.70 -1.60
CA LYS A 42 -10.00 -2.57 -1.17
C LYS A 42 -9.34 -1.27 -1.66
N THR A 43 -9.27 -1.08 -2.98
CA THR A 43 -8.73 0.14 -3.61
C THR A 43 -9.50 1.39 -3.18
N THR A 44 -10.84 1.29 -2.99
CA THR A 44 -11.64 2.41 -2.49
C THR A 44 -11.21 2.81 -1.08
N THR A 45 -10.90 1.85 -0.21
CA THR A 45 -10.39 2.12 1.15
C THR A 45 -9.06 2.88 1.07
N LEU A 46 -8.10 2.41 0.27
CA LEU A 46 -6.81 3.11 0.07
C LEU A 46 -7.00 4.52 -0.50
N ARG A 47 -7.86 4.68 -1.50
CA ARG A 47 -8.15 5.99 -2.11
C ARG A 47 -8.79 6.95 -1.13
N THR A 48 -9.60 6.46 -0.20
CA THR A 48 -10.21 7.28 0.85
C THR A 48 -9.15 7.72 1.87
N ILE A 49 -8.28 6.82 2.32
CA ILE A 49 -7.18 7.14 3.24
C ILE A 49 -6.21 8.13 2.59
N SER A 50 -5.91 7.98 1.30
CA SER A 50 -5.00 8.87 0.57
C SER A 50 -5.60 10.21 0.13
N GLY A 51 -6.88 10.50 0.46
CA GLY A 51 -7.54 11.75 0.09
C GLY A 51 -7.85 11.89 -1.40
N LEU A 52 -7.82 10.77 -2.16
CA LEU A 52 -8.25 10.72 -3.57
C LEU A 52 -9.77 10.56 -3.70
N ASN A 53 -10.41 10.04 -2.67
CA ASN A 53 -11.85 10.01 -2.46
C ASN A 53 -12.15 10.51 -1.04
N HIS A 54 -13.37 10.96 -0.80
CA HIS A 54 -13.81 11.33 0.54
C HIS A 54 -14.95 10.42 0.99
N ALA A 55 -14.92 10.05 2.27
CA ALA A 55 -16.03 9.34 2.89
C ALA A 55 -17.22 10.29 3.05
N THR A 56 -18.44 9.77 2.84
CA THR A 56 -19.67 10.52 3.10
C THR A 56 -19.91 10.65 4.60
N THR A 57 -19.57 9.62 5.37
CA THR A 57 -19.60 9.57 6.83
C THR A 57 -18.44 8.75 7.36
N GLY A 58 -18.16 8.87 8.65
CA GLY A 58 -17.01 8.23 9.29
C GLY A 58 -15.81 9.16 9.36
N ARG A 59 -14.69 8.62 9.82
CA ARG A 59 -13.50 9.43 10.14
C ARG A 59 -12.23 8.68 9.80
N VAL A 60 -11.20 9.43 9.35
CA VAL A 60 -9.84 8.94 9.15
C VAL A 60 -8.88 9.81 9.96
N VAL A 61 -8.18 9.21 10.91
CA VAL A 61 -7.17 9.89 11.74
C VAL A 61 -5.79 9.30 11.42
N PHE A 62 -4.83 10.14 11.12
CA PHE A 62 -3.44 9.74 10.86
C PHE A 62 -2.48 10.54 11.72
N ASP A 63 -1.61 9.85 12.48
CA ASP A 63 -0.64 10.47 13.41
C ASP A 63 -1.30 11.49 14.33
N GLY A 64 -2.48 11.13 14.89
CA GLY A 64 -3.30 11.96 15.78
C GLY A 64 -4.05 13.12 15.11
N ARG A 65 -3.99 13.26 13.78
CA ARG A 65 -4.65 14.33 13.02
C ARG A 65 -5.81 13.77 12.20
N ASP A 66 -6.92 14.46 12.22
CA ASP A 66 -8.05 14.18 11.33
C ASP A 66 -7.68 14.56 9.89
N ILE A 67 -7.72 13.58 9.00
CA ILE A 67 -7.44 13.74 7.56
C ILE A 67 -8.67 13.40 6.69
N SER A 68 -9.84 13.25 7.27
CA SER A 68 -11.06 12.80 6.58
C SER A 68 -11.44 13.65 5.37
N ALA A 69 -11.19 14.97 5.44
CA ALA A 69 -11.44 15.92 4.37
C ALA A 69 -10.15 16.44 3.71
N ALA A 70 -8.98 15.88 4.07
CA ALA A 70 -7.71 16.36 3.55
C ALA A 70 -7.54 15.96 2.08
N PRO A 71 -7.09 16.90 1.20
CA PRO A 71 -6.77 16.54 -0.18
C PRO A 71 -5.51 15.67 -0.25
N ALA A 72 -5.36 14.91 -1.33
CA ALA A 72 -4.29 13.93 -1.49
C ALA A 72 -2.87 14.49 -1.27
N HIS A 73 -2.60 15.73 -1.68
CA HIS A 73 -1.28 16.33 -1.48
C HIS A 73 -0.95 16.60 -0.01
N ASP A 74 -1.96 16.83 0.85
CA ASP A 74 -1.75 17.02 2.28
C ASP A 74 -1.59 15.70 3.01
N THR A 75 -2.26 14.61 2.57
CA THR A 75 -2.02 13.27 3.12
C THR A 75 -0.60 12.78 2.83
N VAL A 76 -0.07 13.08 1.62
CA VAL A 76 1.34 12.80 1.30
C VAL A 76 2.29 13.61 2.18
N ARG A 77 2.01 14.91 2.41
CA ARG A 77 2.80 15.76 3.32
C ARG A 77 2.73 15.31 4.77
N ALA A 78 1.62 14.73 5.19
CA ALA A 78 1.47 14.14 6.53
C ALA A 78 2.33 12.88 6.71
N GLY A 79 2.75 12.23 5.62
CA GLY A 79 3.63 11.07 5.64
C GLY A 79 2.97 9.78 5.14
N ILE A 80 1.90 9.85 4.37
CA ILE A 80 1.30 8.67 3.72
C ILE A 80 1.92 8.49 2.34
N GLY A 81 2.69 7.41 2.15
CA GLY A 81 3.19 6.98 0.84
C GLY A 81 2.22 5.98 0.22
N HIS A 82 1.89 6.14 -1.06
CA HIS A 82 0.96 5.25 -1.76
C HIS A 82 1.56 4.76 -3.07
N ALA A 83 1.69 3.44 -3.23
CA ALA A 83 1.95 2.79 -4.50
C ALA A 83 0.63 2.20 -5.01
N PRO A 84 -0.06 2.86 -5.93
CA PRO A 84 -1.38 2.45 -6.41
C PRO A 84 -1.28 1.28 -7.38
N GLU A 85 -2.41 0.59 -7.58
CA GLU A 85 -2.59 -0.41 -8.63
C GLU A 85 -2.20 0.12 -10.02
N GLY A 86 -1.66 -0.75 -10.86
CA GLY A 86 -1.21 -0.41 -12.21
C GLY A 86 0.06 0.42 -12.25
N ARG A 87 0.85 0.44 -11.14
CA ARG A 87 2.20 1.03 -11.02
C ARG A 87 2.25 2.54 -11.19
N ARG A 88 1.44 3.13 -12.07
CA ARG A 88 1.30 4.58 -12.35
C ARG A 88 2.64 5.30 -12.47
N LEU A 89 3.56 4.73 -13.24
CA LEU A 89 4.86 5.32 -13.55
C LEU A 89 4.76 6.41 -14.63
N PHE A 90 5.80 7.21 -14.74
CA PHE A 90 6.03 8.13 -15.86
C PHE A 90 6.86 7.39 -16.92
N PRO A 91 6.25 6.77 -17.95
CA PRO A 91 6.93 5.82 -18.83
C PRO A 91 8.04 6.44 -19.69
N ARG A 92 7.94 7.73 -19.98
CA ARG A 92 8.93 8.51 -20.75
C ARG A 92 10.05 9.11 -19.89
N MET A 93 10.00 8.95 -18.58
CA MET A 93 11.07 9.34 -17.67
C MET A 93 11.97 8.14 -17.37
N ILE A 94 13.24 8.37 -17.08
CA ILE A 94 14.17 7.33 -16.64
C ILE A 94 13.85 6.87 -15.21
N VAL A 95 14.43 5.75 -14.81
CA VAL A 95 14.26 5.18 -13.46
C VAL A 95 14.58 6.21 -12.38
N LEU A 96 15.73 6.89 -12.47
CA LEU A 96 16.12 7.89 -11.48
C LEU A 96 15.09 9.03 -11.37
N ASP A 97 14.61 9.55 -12.49
CA ASP A 97 13.66 10.66 -12.50
C ASP A 97 12.32 10.22 -11.88
N ASN A 98 11.86 8.99 -12.15
CA ASN A 98 10.69 8.42 -11.48
C ASN A 98 10.88 8.36 -9.96
N LEU A 99 12.05 7.93 -9.46
CA LEU A 99 12.36 7.94 -8.03
C LEU A 99 12.35 9.36 -7.48
N MET A 100 12.97 10.31 -8.18
CA MET A 100 13.04 11.72 -7.79
C MET A 100 11.64 12.37 -7.68
N MET A 101 10.67 11.95 -8.51
CA MET A 101 9.28 12.42 -8.38
C MET A 101 8.68 12.09 -7.00
N GLY A 102 9.10 11.00 -6.35
CA GLY A 102 8.69 10.65 -5.00
C GLY A 102 9.14 11.64 -3.93
N THR A 103 10.15 12.47 -4.22
CA THR A 103 10.68 13.47 -3.28
C THR A 103 9.96 14.83 -3.35
N TYR A 104 8.98 14.99 -4.25
CA TYR A 104 8.38 16.29 -4.57
C TYR A 104 7.81 17.03 -3.34
N SER A 105 7.19 16.31 -2.40
CA SER A 105 6.62 16.90 -1.18
C SER A 105 7.66 17.21 -0.08
N ARG A 106 8.94 16.78 -0.24
CA ARG A 106 9.96 16.89 0.79
C ARG A 106 10.63 18.27 0.81
N LYS A 107 10.88 18.74 2.03
CA LYS A 107 11.72 19.92 2.28
C LYS A 107 13.19 19.55 2.48
N ASP A 108 13.45 18.35 3.00
CA ASP A 108 14.78 17.79 3.20
C ASP A 108 15.38 17.32 1.86
N ARG A 109 16.33 18.07 1.33
CA ARG A 109 17.06 17.73 0.09
C ARG A 109 18.35 16.96 0.36
N GLN A 110 18.94 17.10 1.52
CA GLN A 110 20.25 16.49 1.85
C GLN A 110 20.13 14.98 2.01
N GLY A 111 19.00 14.48 2.48
CA GLY A 111 18.77 13.04 2.65
C GLY A 111 18.42 12.28 1.37
N ILE A 112 18.17 12.96 0.22
CA ILE A 112 17.75 12.29 -1.01
C ILE A 112 18.80 11.27 -1.53
N PRO A 113 20.11 11.56 -1.56
CA PRO A 113 21.09 10.58 -2.04
C PRO A 113 21.12 9.29 -1.21
N SER A 114 20.99 9.38 0.12
CA SER A 114 20.92 8.21 1.00
C SER A 114 19.66 7.38 0.78
N ASP A 115 18.52 8.03 0.49
CA ASP A 115 17.28 7.32 0.19
C ASP A 115 17.32 6.63 -1.17
N ILE A 116 17.94 7.23 -2.18
CA ILE A 116 18.21 6.57 -3.47
C ILE A 116 19.09 5.34 -3.25
N ALA A 117 20.16 5.47 -2.44
CA ALA A 117 21.03 4.34 -2.12
C ALA A 117 20.24 3.20 -1.45
N ARG A 118 19.40 3.52 -0.44
CA ARG A 118 18.52 2.56 0.22
C ARG A 118 17.56 1.87 -0.76
N VAL A 119 16.93 2.63 -1.67
CA VAL A 119 16.05 2.04 -2.70
C VAL A 119 16.82 1.10 -3.62
N TYR A 120 18.07 1.42 -3.97
CA TYR A 120 18.90 0.58 -4.80
C TYR A 120 19.43 -0.67 -4.05
N GLU A 121 19.58 -0.61 -2.73
CA GLU A 121 19.87 -1.80 -1.91
C GLU A 121 18.67 -2.74 -1.88
N LEU A 122 17.45 -2.22 -1.69
CA LEU A 122 16.21 -3.00 -1.72
C LEU A 122 15.92 -3.57 -3.13
N PHE A 123 16.26 -2.83 -4.17
CA PHE A 123 15.97 -3.15 -5.58
C PHE A 123 17.21 -3.00 -6.46
N PRO A 124 18.21 -3.90 -6.41
CA PRO A 124 19.46 -3.78 -7.16
C PRO A 124 19.26 -3.63 -8.68
N ARG A 125 18.20 -4.25 -9.22
CA ARG A 125 17.86 -4.14 -10.65
C ARG A 125 17.55 -2.70 -11.07
N LEU A 126 17.00 -1.87 -10.19
CA LEU A 126 16.77 -0.45 -10.50
C LEU A 126 18.08 0.34 -10.60
N LYS A 127 19.08 -0.03 -9.79
CA LYS A 127 20.43 0.57 -9.86
C LYS A 127 21.09 0.30 -11.19
N GLU A 128 21.04 -0.96 -11.67
CA GLU A 128 21.59 -1.36 -12.97
C GLU A 128 20.95 -0.59 -14.13
N ARG A 129 19.67 -0.21 -13.97
CA ARG A 129 18.82 0.41 -14.99
C ARG A 129 18.50 1.88 -14.74
N THR A 130 19.30 2.56 -13.92
CA THR A 130 19.09 3.95 -13.45
C THR A 130 18.74 4.93 -14.58
N LYS A 131 19.38 4.79 -15.76
CA LYS A 131 19.19 5.65 -16.94
C LYS A 131 18.20 5.08 -17.97
N GLN A 132 17.60 3.93 -17.71
CA GLN A 132 16.64 3.30 -18.62
C GLN A 132 15.27 3.96 -18.49
N LEU A 133 14.53 4.10 -19.59
CA LEU A 133 13.14 4.60 -19.58
C LEU A 133 12.24 3.62 -18.83
N ALA A 134 11.44 4.12 -17.91
CA ALA A 134 10.56 3.30 -17.05
C ALA A 134 9.54 2.47 -17.85
N GLY A 135 9.09 2.98 -19.01
CA GLY A 135 8.18 2.24 -19.88
C GLY A 135 8.77 1.00 -20.54
N THR A 136 10.12 0.86 -20.57
CA THR A 136 10.82 -0.28 -21.17
C THR A 136 11.25 -1.35 -20.14
N LEU A 137 10.96 -1.13 -18.86
CA LEU A 137 11.21 -2.09 -17.81
C LEU A 137 10.21 -3.26 -17.87
N SER A 138 10.63 -4.43 -17.39
CA SER A 138 9.71 -5.55 -17.15
C SER A 138 8.63 -5.19 -16.12
N GLY A 139 7.52 -5.92 -16.11
CA GLY A 139 6.44 -5.68 -15.16
C GLY A 139 6.87 -5.69 -13.69
N GLY A 140 7.77 -6.60 -13.32
CA GLY A 140 8.31 -6.66 -11.95
C GLY A 140 9.22 -5.48 -11.63
N GLU A 141 10.10 -5.06 -12.56
CA GLU A 141 10.95 -3.89 -12.36
C GLU A 141 10.13 -2.60 -12.28
N GLN A 142 9.04 -2.50 -13.04
CA GLN A 142 8.10 -1.38 -12.92
C GLN A 142 7.42 -1.36 -11.55
N GLN A 143 7.07 -2.53 -10.99
CA GLN A 143 6.49 -2.62 -9.65
C GLN A 143 7.51 -2.21 -8.58
N MET A 144 8.75 -2.68 -8.68
CA MET A 144 9.85 -2.26 -7.82
C MET A 144 10.04 -0.74 -7.86
N LEU A 145 9.99 -0.15 -9.06
CA LEU A 145 10.12 1.30 -9.25
C LEU A 145 8.95 2.08 -8.62
N ALA A 146 7.72 1.56 -8.72
CA ALA A 146 6.55 2.18 -8.09
C ALA A 146 6.66 2.19 -6.56
N ILE A 147 7.10 1.07 -5.96
CA ILE A 147 7.36 0.97 -4.52
C ILE A 147 8.52 1.88 -4.12
N GLY A 148 9.63 1.83 -4.85
CA GLY A 148 10.79 2.69 -4.63
C GLY A 148 10.43 4.18 -4.65
N ARG A 149 9.63 4.60 -5.63
CA ARG A 149 9.13 5.99 -5.70
C ARG A 149 8.30 6.38 -4.48
N ALA A 150 7.44 5.48 -3.98
CA ALA A 150 6.67 5.76 -2.77
C ALA A 150 7.58 5.88 -1.53
N LEU A 151 8.64 5.08 -1.43
CA LEU A 151 9.64 5.13 -0.35
C LEU A 151 10.45 6.43 -0.36
N MET A 152 10.70 7.03 -1.54
CA MET A 152 11.43 8.30 -1.66
C MET A 152 10.74 9.46 -0.94
N ALA A 153 9.43 9.36 -0.63
CA ALA A 153 8.73 10.32 0.21
C ALA A 153 9.10 10.23 1.71
N ARG A 154 9.88 9.23 2.15
CA ARG A 154 10.10 8.85 3.56
C ARG A 154 8.78 8.73 4.33
N PRO A 155 7.89 7.83 3.89
CA PRO A 155 6.56 7.75 4.47
C PRO A 155 6.61 7.22 5.91
N LYS A 156 5.72 7.75 6.76
CA LYS A 156 5.39 7.19 8.08
C LYS A 156 4.49 5.96 7.97
N LEU A 157 3.74 5.85 6.85
CA LEU A 157 2.92 4.70 6.48
C LEU A 157 3.04 4.48 4.97
N LEU A 158 3.42 3.28 4.55
CA LEU A 158 3.43 2.86 3.16
C LEU A 158 2.16 2.07 2.85
N MET A 159 1.39 2.53 1.87
CA MET A 159 0.20 1.84 1.37
C MET A 159 0.48 1.25 -0.02
N LEU A 160 0.11 -0.01 -0.21
CA LEU A 160 0.35 -0.77 -1.43
C LEU A 160 -0.95 -1.39 -1.93
N ASP A 161 -1.28 -1.14 -3.19
CA ASP A 161 -2.49 -1.64 -3.83
C ASP A 161 -2.14 -2.73 -4.83
N GLU A 162 -2.39 -3.99 -4.45
CA GLU A 162 -2.14 -5.21 -5.22
C GLU A 162 -0.72 -5.28 -5.84
N PRO A 163 0.36 -5.16 -5.02
CA PRO A 163 1.72 -5.10 -5.54
C PRO A 163 2.17 -6.38 -6.24
N SER A 164 1.51 -7.52 -6.02
CA SER A 164 1.84 -8.80 -6.67
C SER A 164 1.08 -9.05 -7.97
N LEU A 165 0.10 -8.22 -8.32
CA LEU A 165 -0.80 -8.46 -9.45
C LEU A 165 -0.05 -8.54 -10.78
N GLY A 166 -0.26 -9.65 -11.51
CA GLY A 166 0.31 -9.88 -12.84
C GLY A 166 1.83 -10.09 -12.85
N LEU A 167 2.42 -10.46 -11.71
CA LEU A 167 3.83 -10.81 -11.62
C LEU A 167 4.04 -12.33 -11.65
N ALA A 168 5.20 -12.75 -12.17
CA ALA A 168 5.65 -14.13 -12.06
C ALA A 168 5.89 -14.51 -10.58
N PRO A 169 5.67 -15.78 -10.17
CA PRO A 169 5.76 -16.21 -8.78
C PRO A 169 7.06 -15.79 -8.07
N ILE A 170 8.20 -15.94 -8.72
CA ILE A 170 9.51 -15.56 -8.16
C ILE A 170 9.62 -14.05 -7.86
N LEU A 171 8.96 -13.20 -8.67
CA LEU A 171 8.93 -11.76 -8.46
C LEU A 171 7.97 -11.40 -7.33
N CYS A 172 6.84 -12.12 -7.19
CA CYS A 172 5.95 -11.98 -6.05
C CYS A 172 6.72 -12.23 -4.74
N GLU A 173 7.45 -13.35 -4.64
CA GLU A 173 8.27 -13.68 -3.47
C GLU A 173 9.29 -12.58 -3.17
N THR A 174 9.94 -12.05 -4.20
CA THR A 174 10.88 -10.94 -4.06
C THR A 174 10.19 -9.70 -3.48
N ILE A 175 9.03 -9.33 -3.99
CA ILE A 175 8.26 -8.18 -3.48
C ILE A 175 7.90 -8.39 -2.01
N PHE A 176 7.28 -9.51 -1.64
CA PHE A 176 6.87 -9.77 -0.25
C PHE A 176 8.07 -9.77 0.71
N ARG A 177 9.20 -10.37 0.32
CA ARG A 177 10.45 -10.31 1.10
C ARG A 177 10.90 -8.87 1.32
N VAL A 178 10.90 -8.04 0.27
CA VAL A 178 11.27 -6.61 0.37
C VAL A 178 10.29 -5.85 1.25
N LEU A 179 8.98 -6.15 1.21
CA LEU A 179 8.01 -5.51 2.12
C LEU A 179 8.32 -5.83 3.58
N THR A 180 8.67 -7.09 3.90
CA THR A 180 9.11 -7.48 5.24
C THR A 180 10.37 -6.71 5.66
N GLU A 181 11.33 -6.55 4.76
CA GLU A 181 12.56 -5.80 5.00
C GLU A 181 12.29 -4.29 5.24
N ILE A 182 11.41 -3.67 4.45
CA ILE A 182 10.98 -2.28 4.63
C ILE A 182 10.32 -2.10 6.01
N ASN A 183 9.48 -3.05 6.41
CA ASN A 183 8.82 -3.02 7.71
C ASN A 183 9.82 -3.20 8.85
N ALA A 184 10.76 -4.14 8.75
CA ALA A 184 11.83 -4.36 9.73
C ALA A 184 12.71 -3.11 9.93
N GLN A 185 12.84 -2.27 8.90
CA GLN A 185 13.49 -0.96 8.96
C GLN A 185 12.61 0.14 9.60
N GLY A 186 11.43 -0.21 10.11
CA GLY A 186 10.55 0.67 10.88
C GLY A 186 9.43 1.35 10.10
N THR A 187 9.20 1.02 8.82
CA THR A 187 8.09 1.59 8.04
C THR A 187 6.85 0.70 8.16
N PRO A 188 5.75 1.14 8.81
CA PRO A 188 4.48 0.42 8.82
C PRO A 188 3.89 0.30 7.42
N ILE A 189 3.15 -0.78 7.16
CA ILE A 189 2.61 -1.07 5.83
C ILE A 189 1.11 -1.39 5.92
N LEU A 190 0.31 -0.76 5.06
CA LEU A 190 -1.03 -1.23 4.71
C LEU A 190 -0.95 -1.90 3.34
N LEU A 191 -1.10 -3.21 3.35
CA LEU A 191 -1.02 -4.05 2.17
C LEU A 191 -2.41 -4.47 1.72
N VAL A 192 -2.85 -4.01 0.57
CA VAL A 192 -4.06 -4.49 -0.09
C VAL A 192 -3.67 -5.54 -1.10
N GLU A 193 -4.29 -6.72 -1.02
CA GLU A 193 -3.97 -7.86 -1.88
C GLU A 193 -5.19 -8.72 -2.19
N GLN A 194 -5.16 -9.31 -3.37
CA GLN A 194 -6.05 -10.41 -3.75
C GLN A 194 -5.43 -11.78 -3.40
N ASN A 195 -4.11 -11.89 -3.46
CA ASN A 195 -3.38 -13.09 -3.04
C ASN A 195 -3.36 -13.17 -1.50
N ALA A 196 -4.47 -13.71 -0.94
CA ALA A 196 -4.67 -13.76 0.50
C ALA A 196 -3.57 -14.57 1.21
N THR A 197 -3.13 -15.71 0.65
CA THR A 197 -2.08 -16.54 1.24
C THR A 197 -0.81 -15.74 1.50
N LYS A 198 -0.28 -15.10 0.47
CA LYS A 198 0.97 -14.33 0.57
C LYS A 198 0.81 -13.10 1.47
N ALA A 199 -0.35 -12.41 1.41
CA ALA A 199 -0.60 -11.26 2.24
C ALA A 199 -0.68 -11.62 3.73
N LEU A 200 -1.39 -12.70 4.06
CA LEU A 200 -1.56 -13.17 5.43
C LEU A 200 -0.25 -13.73 6.03
N ASP A 201 0.61 -14.34 5.19
CA ASP A 201 1.91 -14.89 5.62
C ASP A 201 2.84 -13.80 6.18
N VAL A 202 2.82 -12.59 5.60
CA VAL A 202 3.66 -11.47 6.05
C VAL A 202 2.96 -10.52 7.02
N ALA A 203 1.63 -10.61 7.16
CA ALA A 203 0.85 -9.68 7.96
C ALA A 203 0.89 -10.01 9.45
N HIS A 204 1.07 -8.99 10.30
CA HIS A 204 0.86 -9.09 11.74
C HIS A 204 -0.62 -9.22 12.07
N ARG A 205 -1.46 -8.40 11.41
CA ARG A 205 -2.92 -8.42 11.48
C ARG A 205 -3.52 -8.25 10.10
N ALA A 206 -4.74 -8.75 9.93
CA ALA A 206 -5.44 -8.55 8.68
C ALA A 206 -6.95 -8.36 8.89
N TYR A 207 -7.54 -7.76 7.87
CA TYR A 207 -8.98 -7.54 7.73
C TYR A 207 -9.46 -8.20 6.45
N VAL A 208 -10.58 -8.90 6.52
CA VAL A 208 -11.26 -9.48 5.36
C VAL A 208 -12.39 -8.56 4.97
N LEU A 209 -12.34 -8.05 3.74
CA LEU A 209 -13.32 -7.12 3.19
C LEU A 209 -14.20 -7.84 2.16
N GLU A 210 -15.52 -7.83 2.38
CA GLU A 210 -16.51 -8.37 1.45
C GLU A 210 -17.62 -7.36 1.20
N THR A 211 -17.91 -7.10 -0.06
CA THR A 211 -19.01 -6.21 -0.49
C THR A 211 -19.06 -4.88 0.28
N GLY A 212 -17.86 -4.31 0.51
CA GLY A 212 -17.71 -3.02 1.18
C GLY A 212 -17.73 -3.05 2.71
N SER A 213 -17.78 -4.22 3.36
CA SER A 213 -17.80 -4.37 4.82
C SER A 213 -16.66 -5.26 5.31
N ILE A 214 -16.08 -4.94 6.46
CA ILE A 214 -15.17 -5.86 7.16
C ILE A 214 -16.01 -6.99 7.78
N VAL A 215 -15.74 -8.23 7.36
CA VAL A 215 -16.45 -9.43 7.83
C VAL A 215 -15.65 -10.22 8.84
N GLN A 216 -14.31 -10.15 8.79
CA GLN A 216 -13.45 -10.84 9.73
C GLN A 216 -12.17 -10.05 9.98
N THR A 217 -11.60 -10.19 11.18
CA THR A 217 -10.30 -9.61 11.56
C THR A 217 -9.57 -10.58 12.47
N GLY A 218 -8.25 -10.57 12.40
CA GLY A 218 -7.39 -11.42 13.22
C GLY A 218 -5.92 -11.22 12.89
N THR A 219 -5.05 -12.01 13.51
CA THR A 219 -3.66 -12.12 13.08
C THR A 219 -3.57 -12.83 11.73
N GLY A 220 -2.49 -12.60 10.97
CA GLY A 220 -2.28 -13.31 9.70
C GLY A 220 -2.37 -14.84 9.85
N LYS A 221 -1.78 -15.39 10.93
CA LYS A 221 -1.80 -16.83 11.25
C LYS A 221 -3.20 -17.37 11.57
N GLU A 222 -3.99 -16.63 12.35
CA GLU A 222 -5.36 -17.00 12.68
C GLU A 222 -6.23 -17.05 11.42
N LEU A 223 -6.12 -16.04 10.55
CA LEU A 223 -6.89 -16.00 9.32
C LEU A 223 -6.44 -17.05 8.29
N LEU A 224 -5.15 -17.37 8.20
CA LEU A 224 -4.67 -18.49 7.38
C LEU A 224 -5.27 -19.83 7.81
N SER A 225 -5.56 -20.00 9.10
CA SER A 225 -6.14 -21.22 9.68
C SER A 225 -7.67 -21.19 9.70
N SER A 226 -8.32 -20.08 9.36
CA SER A 226 -9.77 -19.95 9.36
C SER A 226 -10.40 -20.74 8.22
N PRO A 227 -11.33 -21.70 8.51
CA PRO A 227 -11.99 -22.47 7.47
C PRO A 227 -12.78 -21.60 6.47
N ASP A 228 -13.33 -20.48 6.91
CA ASP A 228 -14.08 -19.58 6.04
C ASP A 228 -13.15 -18.84 5.08
N VAL A 229 -12.01 -18.36 5.57
CA VAL A 229 -10.98 -17.72 4.75
C VAL A 229 -10.36 -18.72 3.77
N GLN A 230 -10.10 -19.96 4.21
CA GLN A 230 -9.58 -21.02 3.37
C GLN A 230 -10.50 -21.33 2.20
N ARG A 231 -11.79 -21.53 2.46
CA ARG A 231 -12.80 -21.80 1.42
C ARG A 231 -12.99 -20.61 0.45
N ALA A 232 -13.02 -19.37 0.98
CA ALA A 232 -13.34 -18.20 0.17
C ALA A 232 -12.15 -17.66 -0.64
N TYR A 233 -10.92 -17.80 -0.10
CA TYR A 233 -9.76 -17.05 -0.63
C TYR A 233 -8.51 -17.89 -0.88
N LEU A 234 -8.38 -19.10 -0.28
CA LEU A 234 -7.17 -19.93 -0.41
C LEU A 234 -7.34 -21.13 -1.36
N GLY A 235 -8.56 -21.37 -1.85
CA GLY A 235 -8.84 -22.47 -2.79
C GLY A 235 -8.75 -23.87 -2.17
N MET A 236 -8.97 -23.98 -0.85
CA MET A 236 -8.97 -25.24 -0.10
C MET A 236 -10.37 -25.66 0.27
#